data_c1f5430c9cd94d4213ca4fa80e5634da
#
_entry.id   c1f5430c9cd94d4213ca4fa80e5634da
#
_cell.length_a   1.000
_cell.length_b   1.000
_cell.length_c   1.000
_cell.angle_alpha   90.00
_cell.angle_beta   90.00
_cell.angle_gamma   90.00
#
_symmetry.space_group_name_H-M   'P 1'
#
loop_
_entity.id
_entity.type
_entity.pdbx_description
1 polymer ?
#
loop_
_entity_poly.entity_id
_entity_poly.type
_entity_poly.pdbx_seq_one_letter_code
_entity_poly.pdbx_strand_id
1 'polypeptide(L)'
;ITVYRSMSLSRLYKVSPEGVVGCVVSGIFVGIFYTLGPIYTANNGLSVEQTSLFMFFGVLGGMFAQLPVGRLSDRTDRRFVMLWICGVLFLTAPWTQYFIHEGHTAVAVSAFVLGCGTFVLYPICVSHVNDKIADAERVRASGLLILLQSLGMIGGPVLISMLMQHFGDLSFVLAYSVFAGLFILFALHFITFHPRVNYINVTPTDPMPTAPTHVFHELAHNDTLLDKAKELFQIKKH
;
A
#
# COMPACT_ATOMS: atom_id res chain seq x y z
N ILE A 1 -3.47 0.99 -31.56
CA ILE A 1 -3.33 2.19 -30.72
C ILE A 1 -4.06 1.88 -29.45
N THR A 2 -3.33 1.42 -28.42
CA THR A 2 -3.87 1.22 -27.07
C THR A 2 -4.29 2.58 -26.53
N VAL A 3 -5.59 2.82 -26.40
CA VAL A 3 -6.12 4.00 -25.73
C VAL A 3 -5.72 3.91 -24.25
N TYR A 4 -4.63 4.58 -23.90
CA TYR A 4 -4.17 4.70 -22.52
C TYR A 4 -5.18 5.54 -21.73
N ARG A 5 -6.14 4.89 -21.12
CA ARG A 5 -7.07 5.54 -20.18
C ARG A 5 -6.26 6.05 -18.98
N SER A 6 -6.25 7.36 -18.75
CA SER A 6 -5.52 7.97 -17.63
C SER A 6 -6.11 7.50 -16.30
N MET A 7 -5.28 6.88 -15.44
CA MET A 7 -5.67 6.59 -14.06
C MET A 7 -5.69 7.92 -13.29
N SER A 8 -6.85 8.34 -12.82
CA SER A 8 -6.99 9.51 -11.95
C SER A 8 -7.08 9.08 -10.48
N LEU A 9 -6.69 9.98 -9.57
CA LEU A 9 -6.78 9.73 -8.12
C LEU A 9 -8.22 9.42 -7.68
N SER A 10 -9.20 10.13 -8.24
CA SER A 10 -10.63 9.91 -7.96
C SER A 10 -11.08 8.51 -8.38
N ARG A 11 -10.61 8.01 -9.53
CA ARG A 11 -10.91 6.64 -9.98
C ARG A 11 -10.24 5.61 -9.08
N LEU A 12 -8.98 5.83 -8.70
CA LEU A 12 -8.23 4.95 -7.81
C LEU A 12 -8.92 4.82 -6.44
N TYR A 13 -9.38 5.94 -5.88
CA TYR A 13 -10.14 5.96 -4.63
C TYR A 13 -11.47 5.21 -4.74
N LYS A 14 -12.20 5.35 -5.85
CA LYS A 14 -13.45 4.61 -6.08
C LYS A 14 -13.24 3.10 -6.19
N VAL A 15 -12.11 2.67 -6.76
CA VAL A 15 -11.77 1.24 -6.93
C VAL A 15 -11.30 0.62 -5.61
N SER A 16 -10.50 1.32 -4.83
CA SER A 16 -9.94 0.79 -3.58
C SER A 16 -9.69 1.90 -2.55
N PRO A 17 -10.75 2.37 -1.87
CA PRO A 17 -10.60 3.42 -0.86
C PRO A 17 -9.68 2.99 0.29
N GLU A 18 -9.79 1.73 0.73
CA GLU A 18 -8.97 1.18 1.82
C GLU A 18 -7.49 1.15 1.45
N GLY A 19 -7.16 0.75 0.20
CA GLY A 19 -5.77 0.74 -0.27
C GLY A 19 -5.19 2.15 -0.39
N VAL A 20 -5.98 3.11 -0.91
CA VAL A 20 -5.57 4.51 -1.06
C VAL A 20 -5.31 5.17 0.29
N VAL A 21 -6.24 5.06 1.23
CA VAL A 21 -6.09 5.62 2.59
C VAL A 21 -4.98 4.89 3.35
N GLY A 22 -4.87 3.57 3.20
CA GLY A 22 -3.80 2.77 3.79
C GLY A 22 -2.40 3.21 3.34
N CYS A 23 -2.23 3.61 2.06
CA CYS A 23 -0.95 4.17 1.59
C CYS A 23 -0.60 5.50 2.27
N VAL A 24 -1.57 6.39 2.50
CA VAL A 24 -1.34 7.64 3.24
C VAL A 24 -0.96 7.34 4.69
N VAL A 25 -1.70 6.47 5.36
CA VAL A 25 -1.45 6.09 6.76
C VAL A 25 -0.09 5.41 6.91
N SER A 26 0.28 4.52 5.98
CA SER A 26 1.62 3.91 5.99
C SER A 26 2.73 4.97 5.82
N GLY A 27 2.49 5.97 4.98
CA GLY A 27 3.40 7.12 4.83
C GLY A 27 3.57 7.87 6.14
N ILE A 28 2.47 8.15 6.86
CA ILE A 28 2.52 8.79 8.19
C ILE A 28 3.39 7.96 9.14
N PHE A 29 3.17 6.64 9.23
CA PHE A 29 3.96 5.78 10.12
C PHE A 29 5.45 5.78 9.78
N VAL A 30 5.79 5.62 8.50
CA VAL A 30 7.18 5.61 8.05
C VAL A 30 7.84 6.98 8.27
N GLY A 31 7.12 8.07 7.98
CA GLY A 31 7.59 9.43 8.19
C GLY A 31 7.86 9.73 9.66
N ILE A 32 6.92 9.39 10.55
CA ILE A 32 7.08 9.53 12.00
C ILE A 32 8.29 8.73 12.48
N PHE A 33 8.44 7.48 12.05
CA PHE A 33 9.55 6.62 12.45
C PHE A 33 10.91 7.24 12.10
N TYR A 34 11.12 7.61 10.84
CA TYR A 34 12.43 8.11 10.41
C TYR A 34 12.74 9.53 10.89
N THR A 35 11.72 10.40 11.00
CA THR A 35 11.95 11.81 11.35
C THR A 35 11.91 12.03 12.85
N LEU A 36 10.91 11.46 13.53
CA LEU A 36 10.70 11.71 14.95
C LEU A 36 11.25 10.60 15.86
N GLY A 37 11.55 9.41 15.35
CA GLY A 37 12.13 8.32 16.13
C GLY A 37 13.42 8.70 16.84
N PRO A 38 14.42 9.29 16.17
CA PRO A 38 15.64 9.76 16.82
C PRO A 38 15.38 10.85 17.88
N ILE A 39 14.44 11.75 17.62
CA ILE A 39 14.06 12.83 18.56
C ILE A 39 13.37 12.22 19.79
N TYR A 40 12.45 11.31 19.56
CA TYR A 40 11.73 10.60 20.63
C TYR A 40 12.70 9.85 21.56
N THR A 41 13.64 9.11 21.02
CA THR A 41 14.63 8.37 21.80
C THR A 41 15.56 9.31 22.57
N ALA A 42 16.04 10.39 21.94
CA ALA A 42 16.89 11.38 22.59
C ALA A 42 16.17 12.11 23.74
N ASN A 43 14.91 12.50 23.55
CA ASN A 43 14.11 13.15 24.59
C ASN A 43 13.86 12.22 25.79
N ASN A 44 13.76 10.91 25.55
CA ASN A 44 13.66 9.90 26.61
C ASN A 44 15.01 9.55 27.26
N GLY A 45 16.08 10.28 26.95
CA GLY A 45 17.39 10.13 27.60
C GLY A 45 18.25 8.98 27.06
N LEU A 46 17.91 8.40 25.91
CA LEU A 46 18.70 7.36 25.30
C LEU A 46 19.99 7.92 24.69
N SER A 47 21.08 7.15 24.83
CA SER A 47 22.34 7.47 24.16
C SER A 47 22.23 7.39 22.64
N VAL A 48 23.21 7.96 21.92
CA VAL A 48 23.30 7.84 20.45
C VAL A 48 23.34 6.37 20.01
N GLU A 49 24.04 5.53 20.77
CA GLU A 49 24.11 4.08 20.52
C GLU A 49 22.73 3.42 20.64
N GLN A 50 21.99 3.69 21.72
CA GLN A 50 20.65 3.16 21.95
C GLN A 50 19.66 3.67 20.90
N THR A 51 19.75 4.92 20.49
CA THR A 51 18.99 5.50 19.38
C THR A 51 19.27 4.77 18.07
N SER A 52 20.54 4.50 17.79
CA SER A 52 20.93 3.74 16.60
C SER A 52 20.40 2.31 16.62
N LEU A 53 20.42 1.66 17.78
CA LEU A 53 19.82 0.32 17.96
C LEU A 53 18.30 0.35 17.75
N PHE A 54 17.62 1.36 18.30
CA PHE A 54 16.17 1.53 18.06
C PHE A 54 15.85 1.63 16.58
N MET A 55 16.55 2.49 15.85
CA MET A 55 16.36 2.67 14.41
C MET A 55 16.70 1.39 13.62
N PHE A 56 17.81 0.74 13.96
CA PHE A 56 18.25 -0.50 13.29
C PHE A 56 17.24 -1.63 13.49
N PHE A 57 16.82 -1.90 14.74
CA PHE A 57 15.88 -2.98 15.02
C PHE A 57 14.48 -2.69 14.48
N GLY A 58 14.06 -1.44 14.40
CA GLY A 58 12.80 -1.07 13.76
C GLY A 58 12.80 -1.41 12.26
N VAL A 59 13.86 -1.02 11.54
CA VAL A 59 14.00 -1.36 10.11
C VAL A 59 14.12 -2.88 9.92
N LEU A 60 14.89 -3.54 10.78
CA LEU A 60 15.06 -4.99 10.77
C LEU A 60 13.72 -5.71 10.98
N GLY A 61 12.91 -5.25 11.92
CA GLY A 61 11.56 -5.77 12.16
C GLY A 61 10.69 -5.70 10.92
N GLY A 62 10.69 -4.55 10.24
CA GLY A 62 10.00 -4.39 8.96
C GLY A 62 10.46 -5.37 7.90
N MET A 63 11.78 -5.53 7.74
CA MET A 63 12.36 -6.46 6.77
C MET A 63 11.94 -7.92 7.06
N PHE A 64 12.03 -8.37 8.30
CA PHE A 64 11.66 -9.74 8.67
C PHE A 64 10.16 -9.98 8.56
N ALA A 65 9.33 -9.00 8.87
CA ALA A 65 7.88 -9.13 8.79
C ALA A 65 7.33 -9.17 7.36
N GLN A 66 8.03 -8.57 6.38
CA GLN A 66 7.56 -8.53 4.99
C GLN A 66 7.33 -9.91 4.39
N LEU A 67 8.22 -10.87 4.63
CA LEU A 67 8.08 -12.21 4.06
C LEU A 67 6.89 -12.99 4.64
N PRO A 68 6.73 -13.16 5.96
CA PRO A 68 5.60 -13.91 6.51
C PRO A 68 4.26 -13.20 6.27
N VAL A 69 4.21 -11.87 6.43
CA VAL A 69 2.97 -11.12 6.22
C VAL A 69 2.60 -11.06 4.74
N GLY A 70 3.58 -10.95 3.83
CA GLY A 70 3.35 -11.06 2.38
C GLY A 70 2.71 -12.41 2.02
N ARG A 71 3.30 -13.53 2.49
CA ARG A 71 2.74 -14.88 2.26
C ARG A 71 1.34 -15.06 2.86
N LEU A 72 1.11 -14.49 4.03
CA LEU A 72 -0.21 -14.51 4.66
C LEU A 72 -1.22 -13.72 3.81
N SER A 73 -0.83 -12.55 3.32
CA SER A 73 -1.64 -11.69 2.48
C SER A 73 -1.98 -12.32 1.13
N ASP A 74 -1.11 -13.16 0.58
CA ASP A 74 -1.37 -13.89 -0.67
C ASP A 74 -2.35 -15.05 -0.49
N ARG A 75 -2.51 -15.56 0.74
CA ARG A 75 -3.40 -16.69 1.07
C ARG A 75 -4.72 -16.28 1.68
N THR A 76 -4.83 -15.04 2.14
CA THR A 76 -6.02 -14.51 2.83
C THR A 76 -6.51 -13.23 2.16
N ASP A 77 -7.65 -12.72 2.60
CA ASP A 77 -8.11 -11.40 2.14
C ASP A 77 -7.17 -10.32 2.67
N ARG A 78 -6.55 -9.56 1.76
CA ARG A 78 -5.59 -8.48 2.08
C ARG A 78 -6.18 -7.43 3.02
N ARG A 79 -7.51 -7.23 3.01
CA ARG A 79 -8.21 -6.32 3.94
C ARG A 79 -8.04 -6.74 5.39
N PHE A 80 -8.20 -8.04 5.67
CA PHE A 80 -7.97 -8.56 7.03
C PHE A 80 -6.52 -8.44 7.46
N VAL A 81 -5.58 -8.62 6.54
CA VAL A 81 -4.15 -8.46 6.84
C VAL A 81 -3.83 -7.00 7.18
N MET A 82 -4.37 -6.02 6.43
CA MET A 82 -4.22 -4.60 6.76
C MET A 82 -4.81 -4.26 8.14
N LEU A 83 -6.01 -4.76 8.44
CA LEU A 83 -6.64 -4.59 9.76
C LEU A 83 -5.81 -5.22 10.88
N TRP A 84 -5.27 -6.42 10.65
CA TRP A 84 -4.43 -7.11 11.62
C TRP A 84 -3.13 -6.34 11.91
N ILE A 85 -2.43 -5.85 10.85
CA ILE A 85 -1.24 -5.01 11.00
C ILE A 85 -1.55 -3.76 11.84
N CYS A 86 -2.63 -3.04 11.50
CA CYS A 86 -3.03 -1.86 12.25
C CYS A 86 -3.48 -2.20 13.67
N GLY A 87 -4.14 -3.35 13.89
CA GLY A 87 -4.49 -3.85 15.20
C GLY A 87 -3.27 -4.12 16.09
N VAL A 88 -2.24 -4.74 15.52
CA VAL A 88 -0.95 -4.95 16.20
C VAL A 88 -0.31 -3.59 16.55
N LEU A 89 -0.23 -2.65 15.61
CA LEU A 89 0.31 -1.31 15.89
C LEU A 89 -0.49 -0.56 16.95
N PHE A 90 -1.82 -0.62 16.88
CA PHE A 90 -2.71 0.01 17.86
C PHE A 90 -2.42 -0.47 19.30
N LEU A 91 -2.22 -1.77 19.45
CA LEU A 91 -1.98 -2.39 20.75
C LEU A 91 -0.53 -2.25 21.22
N THR A 92 0.44 -2.39 20.32
CA THR A 92 1.87 -2.50 20.69
C THR A 92 2.61 -1.18 20.75
N ALA A 93 2.17 -0.16 20.00
CA ALA A 93 2.85 1.13 19.99
C ALA A 93 2.94 1.78 21.38
N PRO A 94 1.88 1.81 22.22
CA PRO A 94 1.99 2.38 23.58
C PRO A 94 2.98 1.65 24.47
N TRP A 95 3.20 0.34 24.27
CA TRP A 95 4.18 -0.43 25.03
C TRP A 95 5.62 0.02 24.76
N THR A 96 5.89 0.63 23.58
CA THR A 96 7.21 1.20 23.29
C THR A 96 7.62 2.25 24.32
N GLN A 97 6.66 3.06 24.81
CA GLN A 97 6.93 4.06 25.86
C GLN A 97 7.30 3.41 27.20
N TYR A 98 6.70 2.29 27.51
CA TYR A 98 7.05 1.55 28.75
C TYR A 98 8.44 0.94 28.62
N PHE A 99 8.71 0.23 27.53
CA PHE A 99 9.96 -0.50 27.35
C PHE A 99 11.18 0.37 27.04
N ILE A 100 11.00 1.65 26.70
CA ILE A 100 12.12 2.52 26.32
C ILE A 100 13.09 2.76 27.48
N HIS A 101 12.64 2.60 28.74
CA HIS A 101 13.45 2.77 29.95
C HIS A 101 13.96 1.45 30.54
N GLU A 102 13.56 0.30 29.99
CA GLU A 102 13.86 -1.04 30.55
C GLU A 102 15.17 -1.66 30.05
N GLY A 103 16.06 -0.84 29.43
CA GLY A 103 17.38 -1.25 28.97
C GLY A 103 17.47 -1.61 27.49
N HIS A 104 18.69 -1.90 27.03
CA HIS A 104 19.00 -2.06 25.59
C HIS A 104 18.16 -3.11 24.87
N THR A 105 17.94 -4.27 25.52
CA THR A 105 17.16 -5.37 24.91
C THR A 105 15.69 -4.99 24.75
N ALA A 106 15.10 -4.32 25.74
CA ALA A 106 13.71 -3.89 25.70
C ALA A 106 13.49 -2.82 24.62
N VAL A 107 14.42 -1.87 24.48
CA VAL A 107 14.42 -0.88 23.41
C VAL A 107 14.48 -1.56 22.04
N ALA A 108 15.38 -2.53 21.86
CA ALA A 108 15.52 -3.25 20.59
C ALA A 108 14.26 -4.05 20.23
N VAL A 109 13.68 -4.78 21.19
CA VAL A 109 12.47 -5.58 20.98
C VAL A 109 11.26 -4.69 20.68
N SER A 110 11.06 -3.61 21.41
CA SER A 110 9.93 -2.70 21.20
C SER A 110 10.03 -2.03 19.83
N ALA A 111 11.24 -1.59 19.43
CA ALA A 111 11.49 -1.04 18.11
C ALA A 111 11.25 -2.06 16.99
N PHE A 112 11.68 -3.31 17.17
CA PHE A 112 11.47 -4.40 16.21
C PHE A 112 9.97 -4.65 15.98
N VAL A 113 9.18 -4.74 17.05
CA VAL A 113 7.73 -4.95 16.95
C VAL A 113 7.05 -3.76 16.29
N LEU A 114 7.42 -2.53 16.65
CA LEU A 114 6.89 -1.31 16.02
C LEU A 114 7.20 -1.30 14.52
N GLY A 115 8.43 -1.66 14.16
CA GLY A 115 8.87 -1.74 12.76
C GLY A 115 8.13 -2.79 11.93
N CYS A 116 7.80 -3.94 12.54
CA CYS A 116 7.02 -4.99 11.88
C CYS A 116 5.70 -4.46 11.29
N GLY A 117 5.00 -3.59 12.01
CA GLY A 117 3.75 -3.00 11.51
C GLY A 117 4.00 -1.81 10.59
N THR A 118 4.96 -0.94 10.94
CA THR A 118 5.26 0.32 10.23
C THR A 118 5.59 0.10 8.76
N PHE A 119 6.48 -0.85 8.45
CA PHE A 119 7.04 -1.00 7.10
C PHE A 119 6.27 -1.99 6.20
N VAL A 120 5.39 -2.80 6.77
CA VAL A 120 4.66 -3.84 6.01
C VAL A 120 3.34 -3.34 5.44
N LEU A 121 2.74 -2.31 6.02
CA LEU A 121 1.42 -1.82 5.62
C LEU A 121 1.39 -1.35 4.15
N TYR A 122 2.39 -0.60 3.68
CA TYR A 122 2.44 -0.07 2.32
C TYR A 122 2.41 -1.13 1.23
N PRO A 123 3.32 -2.13 1.21
CA PRO A 123 3.30 -3.16 0.18
C PRO A 123 1.99 -3.95 0.13
N ILE A 124 1.33 -4.16 1.27
CA ILE A 124 0.03 -4.83 1.31
C ILE A 124 -1.07 -3.94 0.71
N CYS A 125 -1.07 -2.63 1.01
CA CYS A 125 -2.01 -1.68 0.39
C CYS A 125 -1.83 -1.61 -1.13
N VAL A 126 -0.60 -1.55 -1.62
CA VAL A 126 -0.30 -1.55 -3.06
C VAL A 126 -0.77 -2.84 -3.73
N SER A 127 -0.48 -3.99 -3.12
CA SER A 127 -0.94 -5.28 -3.62
C SER A 127 -2.47 -5.36 -3.66
N HIS A 128 -3.15 -4.86 -2.62
CA HIS A 128 -4.61 -4.81 -2.56
C HIS A 128 -5.24 -3.95 -3.67
N VAL A 129 -4.61 -2.83 -4.02
CA VAL A 129 -5.04 -1.98 -5.14
C VAL A 129 -4.79 -2.70 -6.46
N ASN A 130 -3.59 -3.28 -6.64
CA ASN A 130 -3.19 -3.94 -7.87
C ASN A 130 -4.06 -5.16 -8.22
N ASP A 131 -4.63 -5.84 -7.22
CA ASP A 131 -5.58 -6.94 -7.45
C ASP A 131 -6.91 -6.48 -8.05
N LYS A 132 -7.24 -5.18 -7.97
CA LYS A 132 -8.51 -4.59 -8.40
C LYS A 132 -8.42 -3.83 -9.72
N ILE A 133 -7.25 -3.72 -10.31
CA ILE A 133 -7.01 -2.95 -11.53
C ILE A 133 -6.36 -3.82 -12.61
N ALA A 134 -6.55 -3.42 -13.88
CA ALA A 134 -5.93 -4.11 -15.00
C ALA A 134 -4.40 -3.93 -15.03
N ASP A 135 -3.69 -4.93 -15.56
CA ASP A 135 -2.22 -4.92 -15.63
C ASP A 135 -1.64 -3.67 -16.31
N ALA A 136 -2.29 -3.19 -17.36
CA ALA A 136 -1.88 -1.98 -18.09
C ALA A 136 -1.97 -0.69 -17.26
N GLU A 137 -2.74 -0.70 -16.16
CA GLU A 137 -2.95 0.47 -15.29
C GLU A 137 -2.05 0.43 -14.04
N ARG A 138 -1.45 -0.74 -13.70
CA ARG A 138 -0.67 -0.94 -12.46
C ARG A 138 0.49 0.03 -12.29
N VAL A 139 1.25 0.29 -13.35
CA VAL A 139 2.40 1.21 -13.29
C VAL A 139 1.97 2.62 -12.88
N ARG A 140 0.86 3.12 -13.46
CA ARG A 140 0.33 4.45 -13.12
C ARG A 140 -0.28 4.50 -11.74
N ALA A 141 -1.03 3.46 -11.36
CA ALA A 141 -1.59 3.36 -10.01
C ALA A 141 -0.49 3.34 -8.95
N SER A 142 0.58 2.57 -9.17
CA SER A 142 1.73 2.53 -8.26
C SER A 142 2.39 3.90 -8.10
N GLY A 143 2.54 4.67 -9.19
CA GLY A 143 3.04 6.05 -9.11
C GLY A 143 2.16 6.96 -8.25
N LEU A 144 0.83 6.86 -8.37
CA LEU A 144 -0.10 7.62 -7.52
C LEU A 144 -0.06 7.18 -6.06
N LEU A 145 0.08 5.86 -5.81
CA LEU A 145 0.16 5.33 -4.45
C LEU A 145 1.45 5.75 -3.74
N ILE A 146 2.60 5.79 -4.45
CA ILE A 146 3.86 6.34 -3.93
C ILE A 146 3.72 7.83 -3.60
N LEU A 147 3.05 8.62 -4.46
CA LEU A 147 2.75 10.02 -4.20
C LEU A 147 1.95 10.19 -2.90
N LEU A 148 0.90 9.40 -2.71
CA LEU A 148 0.06 9.43 -1.51
C LEU A 148 0.85 9.05 -0.26
N GLN A 149 1.69 8.01 -0.33
CA GLN A 149 2.59 7.64 0.75
C GLN A 149 3.54 8.80 1.09
N SER A 150 4.14 9.44 0.08
CA SER A 150 5.06 10.57 0.27
C SER A 150 4.37 11.76 0.94
N LEU A 151 3.12 12.05 0.59
CA LEU A 151 2.33 13.08 1.27
C LEU A 151 2.12 12.75 2.76
N GLY A 152 1.84 11.49 3.08
CA GLY A 152 1.78 11.00 4.46
C GLY A 152 3.12 11.15 5.19
N MET A 153 4.24 10.80 4.52
CA MET A 153 5.59 10.93 5.08
C MET A 153 5.99 12.37 5.39
N ILE A 154 5.49 13.34 4.65
CA ILE A 154 5.74 14.77 4.88
C ILE A 154 4.79 15.31 5.95
N GLY A 155 3.49 15.05 5.81
CA GLY A 155 2.46 15.62 6.68
C GLY A 155 2.46 15.02 8.09
N GLY A 156 2.72 13.71 8.21
CA GLY A 156 2.73 13.00 9.49
C GLY A 156 3.69 13.60 10.51
N PRO A 157 4.99 13.66 10.21
CA PRO A 157 5.98 14.24 11.15
C PRO A 157 5.68 15.68 11.54
N VAL A 158 5.23 16.51 10.60
CA VAL A 158 4.88 17.91 10.89
C VAL A 158 3.76 17.99 11.91
N LEU A 159 2.69 17.23 11.71
CA LEU A 159 1.56 17.21 12.64
C LEU A 159 1.98 16.67 14.02
N ILE A 160 2.71 15.57 14.05
CA ILE A 160 3.08 14.92 15.31
C ILE A 160 4.16 15.69 16.07
N SER A 161 5.08 16.36 15.39
CA SER A 161 6.06 17.24 16.06
C SER A 161 5.36 18.41 16.80
N MET A 162 4.30 18.98 16.23
CA MET A 162 3.50 19.99 16.92
C MET A 162 2.80 19.41 18.16
N LEU A 163 2.27 18.19 18.06
CA LEU A 163 1.66 17.51 19.21
C LEU A 163 2.70 17.17 20.29
N MET A 164 3.89 16.72 19.91
CA MET A 164 4.97 16.47 20.87
C MET A 164 5.41 17.73 21.64
N GLN A 165 5.40 18.90 21.01
CA GLN A 165 5.68 20.17 21.70
C GLN A 165 4.66 20.52 22.76
N HIS A 166 3.39 20.17 22.58
CA HIS A 166 2.30 20.50 23.51
C HIS A 166 1.99 19.41 24.53
N PHE A 167 2.07 18.15 24.12
CA PHE A 167 1.65 16.99 24.91
C PHE A 167 2.80 16.04 25.29
N GLY A 168 4.03 16.39 24.90
CA GLY A 168 5.24 15.61 25.21
C GLY A 168 5.42 14.38 24.30
N ASP A 169 6.46 13.60 24.62
CA ASP A 169 6.97 12.52 23.78
C ASP A 169 6.01 11.32 23.64
N LEU A 170 5.06 11.18 24.58
CA LEU A 170 4.00 10.19 24.46
C LEU A 170 3.20 10.32 23.16
N SER A 171 3.14 11.55 22.60
CA SER A 171 2.46 11.82 21.32
C SER A 171 3.04 10.99 20.16
N PHE A 172 4.34 10.65 20.21
CA PHE A 172 4.99 9.81 19.20
C PHE A 172 4.34 8.43 19.12
N VAL A 173 4.22 7.72 20.24
CA VAL A 173 3.66 6.37 20.28
C VAL A 173 2.13 6.38 20.12
N LEU A 174 1.46 7.38 20.71
CA LEU A 174 0.00 7.53 20.55
C LEU A 174 -0.41 7.83 19.11
N ALA A 175 0.44 8.51 18.33
CA ALA A 175 0.17 8.74 16.92
C ALA A 175 -0.03 7.42 16.14
N TYR A 176 0.79 6.41 16.38
CA TYR A 176 0.61 5.09 15.77
C TYR A 176 -0.75 4.49 16.13
N SER A 177 -1.11 4.52 17.42
CA SER A 177 -2.39 3.97 17.88
C SER A 177 -3.58 4.76 17.31
N VAL A 178 -3.52 6.09 17.31
CA VAL A 178 -4.60 6.92 16.79
C VAL A 178 -4.80 6.70 15.28
N PHE A 179 -3.74 6.78 14.47
CA PHE A 179 -3.87 6.59 13.03
C PHE A 179 -4.21 5.14 12.66
N ALA A 180 -3.70 4.15 13.39
CA ALA A 180 -4.08 2.75 13.22
C ALA A 180 -5.57 2.54 13.56
N GLY A 181 -6.04 3.10 14.68
CA GLY A 181 -7.44 3.03 15.09
C GLY A 181 -8.38 3.70 14.10
N LEU A 182 -8.03 4.91 13.63
CA LEU A 182 -8.80 5.61 12.59
C LEU A 182 -8.87 4.81 11.28
N PHE A 183 -7.75 4.20 10.87
CA PHE A 183 -7.73 3.34 9.69
C PHE A 183 -8.57 2.08 9.88
N ILE A 184 -8.53 1.45 11.06
CA ILE A 184 -9.36 0.28 11.37
C ILE A 184 -10.85 0.66 11.26
N LEU A 185 -11.28 1.74 11.88
CA LEU A 185 -12.67 2.22 11.81
C LEU A 185 -13.09 2.52 10.37
N PHE A 186 -12.23 3.18 9.61
CA PHE A 186 -12.47 3.48 8.20
C PHE A 186 -12.60 2.19 7.36
N ALA A 187 -11.65 1.26 7.50
CA ALA A 187 -11.65 0.02 6.74
C ALA A 187 -12.85 -0.88 7.12
N LEU A 188 -13.20 -0.98 8.40
CA LEU A 188 -14.39 -1.70 8.85
C LEU A 188 -15.68 -1.09 8.28
N HIS A 189 -15.79 0.24 8.25
CA HIS A 189 -16.92 0.92 7.61
C HIS A 189 -17.08 0.48 6.15
N PHE A 190 -15.99 0.50 5.38
CA PHE A 190 -16.03 0.11 3.96
C PHE A 190 -16.29 -1.39 3.77
N ILE A 191 -15.75 -2.25 4.62
CA ILE A 191 -16.01 -3.71 4.55
C ILE A 191 -17.49 -4.01 4.80
N THR A 192 -18.11 -3.29 5.75
CA THR A 192 -19.51 -3.56 6.16
C THR A 192 -20.52 -2.99 5.15
N PHE A 193 -20.29 -1.79 4.62
CA PHE A 193 -21.26 -1.08 3.79
C PHE A 193 -21.03 -1.22 2.29
N HIS A 194 -19.84 -1.71 1.86
CA HIS A 194 -19.53 -1.96 0.45
C HIS A 194 -19.04 -3.40 0.28
N PRO A 195 -19.95 -4.40 0.31
CA PRO A 195 -19.57 -5.78 0.05
C PRO A 195 -18.94 -5.89 -1.34
N ARG A 196 -18.03 -6.86 -1.48
CA ARG A 196 -17.20 -7.12 -2.66
C ARG A 196 -17.98 -6.93 -3.96
N VAL A 197 -17.69 -5.90 -4.70
CA VAL A 197 -17.87 -5.92 -6.15
C VAL A 197 -16.67 -6.68 -6.69
N ASN A 198 -16.88 -7.97 -7.02
CA ASN A 198 -15.90 -8.76 -7.75
C ASN A 198 -15.73 -8.14 -9.14
N TYR A 199 -14.77 -7.24 -9.30
CA TYR A 199 -14.34 -6.75 -10.62
C TYR A 199 -13.58 -7.81 -11.43
N ILE A 200 -13.50 -9.06 -10.92
CA ILE A 200 -12.93 -10.22 -11.61
C ILE A 200 -14.03 -10.85 -12.47
N ASN A 201 -14.55 -10.10 -13.43
CA ASN A 201 -15.15 -10.66 -14.63
C ASN A 201 -14.88 -9.72 -15.81
N VAL A 202 -13.72 -9.08 -15.85
CA VAL A 202 -13.05 -8.95 -17.12
C VAL A 202 -12.26 -10.25 -17.24
N THR A 203 -12.92 -11.28 -17.74
CA THR A 203 -12.21 -12.39 -18.36
C THR A 203 -11.03 -11.78 -19.12
N PRO A 204 -9.79 -12.26 -18.87
CA PRO A 204 -8.78 -12.05 -19.87
C PRO A 204 -9.43 -12.60 -21.12
N THR A 205 -9.74 -11.68 -22.06
CA THR A 205 -9.97 -12.01 -23.46
C THR A 205 -10.28 -13.49 -23.63
N ASP A 206 -11.52 -13.81 -24.00
CA ASP A 206 -11.69 -14.96 -24.86
C ASP A 206 -10.46 -14.97 -25.76
N PRO A 207 -9.67 -16.08 -25.80
CA PRO A 207 -8.52 -16.12 -26.67
C PRO A 207 -9.04 -15.58 -28.00
N MET A 208 -8.40 -14.51 -28.53
CA MET A 208 -8.76 -14.02 -29.85
C MET A 208 -9.03 -15.28 -30.65
N PRO A 209 -10.22 -15.45 -31.25
CA PRO A 209 -10.46 -16.61 -32.03
C PRO A 209 -9.28 -16.68 -32.97
N THR A 210 -8.36 -17.58 -32.68
CA THR A 210 -7.25 -17.87 -33.58
C THR A 210 -7.97 -18.25 -34.83
N ALA A 211 -8.07 -17.30 -35.77
CA ALA A 211 -8.77 -17.53 -37.02
C ALA A 211 -8.20 -18.87 -37.48
N PRO A 212 -9.04 -19.91 -37.59
CA PRO A 212 -8.52 -21.24 -37.82
C PRO A 212 -7.61 -21.14 -39.04
N THR A 213 -6.45 -21.76 -38.97
CA THR A 213 -5.36 -21.64 -39.98
C THR A 213 -5.90 -21.83 -41.44
N HIS A 214 -7.01 -22.55 -41.60
CA HIS A 214 -7.70 -22.70 -42.88
C HIS A 214 -8.30 -21.38 -43.40
N VAL A 215 -8.74 -20.45 -42.53
CA VAL A 215 -9.29 -19.15 -42.97
C VAL A 215 -8.19 -18.26 -43.53
N PHE A 216 -6.97 -18.31 -42.97
CA PHE A 216 -5.83 -17.62 -43.54
C PHE A 216 -5.41 -18.24 -44.89
N HIS A 217 -5.56 -19.56 -45.04
CA HIS A 217 -5.25 -20.25 -46.29
C HIS A 217 -6.29 -19.91 -47.38
N GLU A 218 -7.57 -19.78 -47.01
CA GLU A 218 -8.65 -19.38 -47.91
C GLU A 218 -8.56 -17.90 -48.31
N LEU A 219 -8.17 -17.02 -47.38
CA LEU A 219 -7.92 -15.59 -47.68
C LEU A 219 -6.68 -15.38 -48.55
N ALA A 220 -5.66 -16.24 -48.41
CA ALA A 220 -4.45 -16.14 -49.23
C ALA A 220 -4.65 -16.63 -50.69
N HIS A 221 -5.70 -17.39 -50.97
CA HIS A 221 -6.00 -17.91 -52.30
C HIS A 221 -7.16 -17.21 -52.99
N ASN A 222 -7.82 -16.24 -52.34
CA ASN A 222 -8.97 -15.54 -52.91
C ASN A 222 -8.68 -14.04 -53.03
N ASP A 223 -8.10 -13.66 -54.18
CA ASP A 223 -7.74 -12.26 -54.49
C ASP A 223 -8.92 -11.27 -54.35
N THR A 224 -10.15 -11.74 -54.55
CA THR A 224 -11.37 -10.92 -54.41
C THR A 224 -11.66 -10.54 -52.97
N LEU A 225 -11.28 -11.37 -51.98
CA LEU A 225 -11.47 -11.05 -50.57
C LEU A 225 -10.37 -10.13 -50.01
N LEU A 226 -9.16 -10.24 -50.57
CA LEU A 226 -8.08 -9.30 -50.28
C LEU A 226 -8.37 -7.89 -50.76
N ASP A 227 -8.97 -7.74 -51.93
CA ASP A 227 -9.34 -6.43 -52.45
C ASP A 227 -10.51 -5.81 -51.68
N LYS A 228 -11.53 -6.59 -51.27
CA LYS A 228 -12.57 -6.12 -50.38
C LYS A 228 -12.05 -5.70 -48.98
N ALA A 229 -11.08 -6.42 -48.46
CA ALA A 229 -10.45 -6.06 -47.19
C ALA A 229 -9.67 -4.74 -47.31
N LYS A 230 -8.96 -4.51 -48.46
CA LYS A 230 -8.28 -3.25 -48.72
C LYS A 230 -9.23 -2.07 -48.86
N GLU A 231 -10.37 -2.24 -49.52
CA GLU A 231 -11.41 -1.22 -49.60
C GLU A 231 -11.97 -0.84 -48.22
N LEU A 232 -12.27 -1.81 -47.38
CA LEU A 232 -12.74 -1.56 -45.99
C LEU A 232 -11.71 -0.84 -45.13
N PHE A 233 -10.43 -1.07 -45.33
CA PHE A 233 -9.35 -0.34 -44.66
C PHE A 233 -9.13 1.08 -45.20
N GLN A 234 -9.46 1.35 -46.46
CA GLN A 234 -9.36 2.69 -47.05
C GLN A 234 -10.51 3.61 -46.58
N ILE A 235 -11.72 3.10 -46.40
CA ILE A 235 -12.90 3.86 -45.93
C ILE A 235 -12.73 4.36 -44.48
N LYS A 236 -11.85 3.78 -43.68
CA LYS A 236 -11.61 4.16 -42.29
C LYS A 236 -10.53 5.24 -42.09
N LYS A 237 -10.03 5.83 -43.19
CA LYS A 237 -8.97 6.84 -43.18
C LYS A 237 -9.42 8.27 -43.60
N HIS A 238 -10.73 8.47 -43.74
CA HIS A 238 -11.36 9.80 -43.92
C HIS A 238 -12.25 10.19 -42.75
#